data_93bf5f6b601aed51bff5e16c700fdcc8
#
_entry.id   93bf5f6b601aed51bff5e16c700fdcc8
#
_cell.length_a   1.000
_cell.length_b   1.000
_cell.length_c   1.000
_cell.angle_alpha   90.00
_cell.angle_beta   90.00
_cell.angle_gamma   90.00
#
_symmetry.space_group_name_H-M   'P 1'
#
loop_
_entity.id
_entity.type
_entity.pdbx_description
1 polymer ?
#
loop_
_entity_poly.entity_id
_entity_poly.type
_entity_poly.pdbx_seq_one_letter_code
_entity_poly.pdbx_strand_id
1 'polypeptide(L)'
;MWSDLLANKLDFVSNTKNKPELIFPGSFNPLHEGHKKMKTIAEEKTGMDLFYEICIKNVDKPPLTFYQIKKTISQFDSSQWVLTTKGRFFEKAKLFPNSIFVIGFDTLNRMLDEKYYASKKDMLEKLDVFLSLIHI
;
A
#
# COMPACT_ATOMS: atom_id res chain seq x y z
N MET A 1 4.47 6.78 17.90
CA MET A 1 3.85 6.82 16.56
C MET A 1 3.64 5.41 16.01
N TRP A 2 4.69 4.62 15.85
CA TRP A 2 4.55 3.23 15.41
C TRP A 2 3.75 2.36 16.36
N SER A 3 3.94 2.54 17.67
CA SER A 3 3.22 1.79 18.68
C SER A 3 1.71 2.01 18.61
N ASP A 4 1.27 3.21 18.29
CA ASP A 4 -0.15 3.52 18.15
C ASP A 4 -0.75 2.84 16.93
N LEU A 5 0.00 2.77 15.83
CA LEU A 5 -0.42 2.08 14.63
C LEU A 5 -0.52 0.56 14.88
N LEU A 6 0.49 -0.05 15.51
CA LEU A 6 0.49 -1.47 15.84
C LEU A 6 -0.61 -1.84 16.84
N ALA A 7 -0.98 -0.92 17.73
CA ALA A 7 -2.06 -1.12 18.69
C ALA A 7 -3.45 -0.81 18.11
N ASN A 8 -3.54 -0.52 16.80
CA ASN A 8 -4.77 -0.14 16.10
C ASN A 8 -5.42 1.15 16.64
N LYS A 9 -4.63 2.02 17.26
CA LYS A 9 -5.09 3.33 17.71
C LYS A 9 -5.13 4.35 16.58
N LEU A 10 -4.32 4.12 15.53
CA LEU A 10 -4.27 4.93 14.31
C LEU A 10 -4.53 4.02 13.12
N ASP A 11 -5.21 4.55 12.11
CA ASP A 11 -5.47 3.82 10.87
C ASP A 11 -4.21 3.79 9.98
N PHE A 12 -3.47 4.87 9.95
CA PHE A 12 -2.20 4.96 9.22
C PHE A 12 -1.35 6.08 9.79
N VAL A 13 -0.07 6.07 9.42
CA VAL A 13 0.91 7.11 9.77
C VAL A 13 1.62 7.54 8.49
N SER A 14 1.73 8.85 8.26
CA SER A 14 2.43 9.37 7.08
C SER A 14 3.36 10.53 7.46
N ASN A 15 4.21 10.92 6.52
CA ASN A 15 5.13 12.04 6.69
C ASN A 15 4.55 13.39 6.28
N THR A 16 3.28 13.42 5.87
CA THR A 16 2.61 14.67 5.48
C THR A 16 1.20 14.72 6.05
N LYS A 17 0.57 15.91 5.95
CA LYS A 17 -0.84 16.10 6.29
C LYS A 17 -1.77 15.88 5.10
N ASN A 18 -1.21 15.65 3.92
CA ASN A 18 -1.99 15.42 2.71
C ASN A 18 -2.72 14.08 2.79
N LYS A 19 -3.91 14.04 2.23
CA LYS A 19 -4.70 12.81 2.15
C LYS A 19 -4.09 11.87 1.10
N PRO A 20 -3.79 10.61 1.44
CA PRO A 20 -3.33 9.65 0.43
C PRO A 20 -4.43 9.36 -0.59
N GLU A 21 -4.21 9.73 -1.85
CA GLU A 21 -5.16 9.52 -2.95
C GLU A 21 -4.55 8.74 -4.11
N LEU A 22 -3.23 8.79 -4.27
CA LEU A 22 -2.48 7.98 -5.23
C LEU A 22 -1.47 7.17 -4.43
N ILE A 23 -1.63 5.86 -4.39
CA ILE A 23 -0.95 4.98 -3.46
C ILE A 23 -0.20 3.88 -4.20
N PHE A 24 1.07 3.71 -3.88
CA PHE A 24 1.93 2.68 -4.45
C PHE A 24 2.37 1.72 -3.34
N PRO A 25 1.66 0.60 -3.15
CA PRO A 25 2.04 -0.39 -2.15
C PRO A 25 3.27 -1.17 -2.56
N GLY A 26 4.13 -1.47 -1.61
CA GLY A 26 5.30 -2.31 -1.84
C GLY A 26 6.14 -2.47 -0.60
N SER A 27 7.16 -3.32 -0.70
CA SER A 27 8.16 -3.50 0.35
C SER A 27 9.36 -2.57 0.16
N PHE A 28 9.64 -2.17 -1.09
CA PHE A 28 10.72 -1.25 -1.47
C PHE A 28 12.07 -1.62 -0.83
N ASN A 29 12.45 -2.86 -1.02
CA ASN A 29 13.67 -3.44 -0.43
C ASN A 29 14.62 -3.97 -1.51
N PRO A 30 15.40 -3.10 -2.19
CA PRO A 30 15.41 -1.64 -2.06
C PRO A 30 14.43 -0.93 -3.00
N LEU A 31 14.26 0.37 -2.78
CA LEU A 31 13.65 1.26 -3.76
C LEU A 31 14.61 1.39 -4.96
N HIS A 32 14.13 1.20 -6.17
CA HIS A 32 14.96 1.23 -7.37
C HIS A 32 14.34 2.12 -8.47
N GLU A 33 15.07 2.27 -9.57
CA GLU A 33 14.67 3.16 -10.66
C GLU A 33 13.33 2.79 -11.30
N GLY A 34 12.99 1.50 -11.33
CA GLY A 34 11.68 1.06 -11.81
C GLY A 34 10.52 1.63 -10.99
N HIS A 35 10.67 1.64 -9.67
CA HIS A 35 9.68 2.25 -8.76
C HIS A 35 9.55 3.74 -9.01
N LYS A 36 10.68 4.44 -9.18
CA LYS A 36 10.71 5.88 -9.43
C LYS A 36 10.06 6.25 -10.76
N LYS A 37 10.26 5.42 -11.80
CA LYS A 37 9.61 5.60 -13.08
C LYS A 37 8.10 5.42 -12.98
N MET A 38 7.64 4.41 -12.26
CA MET A 38 6.21 4.17 -12.03
C MET A 38 5.58 5.35 -11.30
N LYS A 39 6.27 5.91 -10.30
CA LYS A 39 5.84 7.11 -9.59
C LYS A 39 5.67 8.28 -10.55
N THR A 40 6.67 8.57 -11.36
CA THR A 40 6.65 9.69 -12.32
C THR A 40 5.49 9.54 -13.29
N ILE A 41 5.32 8.36 -13.88
CA ILE A 41 4.23 8.11 -14.84
C ILE A 41 2.87 8.25 -14.16
N ALA A 42 2.70 7.69 -12.97
CA ALA A 42 1.43 7.77 -12.26
C ALA A 42 1.07 9.21 -11.88
N GLU A 43 2.04 9.98 -11.42
CA GLU A 43 1.85 11.39 -11.07
C GLU A 43 1.51 12.24 -12.30
N GLU A 44 2.17 12.00 -13.43
CA GLU A 44 1.87 12.70 -14.68
C GLU A 44 0.45 12.41 -15.18
N LYS A 45 0.03 11.14 -15.09
CA LYS A 45 -1.30 10.74 -15.57
C LYS A 45 -2.45 11.19 -14.69
N THR A 46 -2.22 11.31 -13.39
CA THR A 46 -3.29 11.63 -12.42
C THR A 46 -3.28 13.08 -11.97
N GLY A 47 -2.15 13.76 -12.07
CA GLY A 47 -1.97 15.10 -11.49
C GLY A 47 -1.89 15.08 -9.97
N MET A 48 -1.73 13.91 -9.36
CA MET A 48 -1.67 13.73 -7.91
C MET A 48 -0.26 13.37 -7.47
N ASP A 49 0.09 13.72 -6.23
CA ASP A 49 1.35 13.29 -5.62
C ASP A 49 1.20 11.87 -5.07
N LEU A 50 2.17 11.03 -5.39
CA LEU A 50 2.14 9.62 -5.01
C LEU A 50 2.63 9.42 -3.58
N PHE A 51 1.97 8.50 -2.86
CA PHE A 51 2.41 7.99 -1.56
C PHE A 51 2.94 6.57 -1.72
N TYR A 52 4.18 6.33 -1.32
CA TYR A 52 4.66 4.97 -1.14
C TYR A 52 4.00 4.39 0.11
N GLU A 53 3.37 3.23 0.00
CA GLU A 53 2.69 2.60 1.13
C GLU A 53 3.47 1.36 1.56
N ILE A 54 3.75 1.27 2.84
CA ILE A 54 4.42 0.12 3.44
C ILE A 54 3.49 -0.47 4.49
N CYS A 55 3.17 -1.75 4.32
CA CYS A 55 2.44 -2.50 5.33
C CYS A 55 3.44 -3.03 6.35
N ILE A 56 3.36 -2.55 7.60
CA ILE A 56 4.28 -2.97 8.66
C ILE A 56 3.87 -4.29 9.31
N LYS A 57 2.68 -4.78 9.01
CA LYS A 57 2.16 -6.05 9.51
C LYS A 57 1.48 -6.80 8.37
N ASN A 58 2.23 -7.65 7.67
CA ASN A 58 1.74 -8.40 6.52
C ASN A 58 1.26 -9.79 6.94
N VAL A 59 0.31 -10.37 6.17
CA VAL A 59 -0.27 -11.70 6.45
C VAL A 59 0.74 -12.83 6.30
N ASP A 60 1.72 -12.69 5.40
CA ASP A 60 2.68 -13.76 5.08
C ASP A 60 4.05 -13.61 5.76
N LYS A 61 4.25 -12.55 6.53
CA LYS A 61 5.54 -12.22 7.12
C LYS A 61 5.37 -11.72 8.54
N PRO A 62 6.38 -11.89 9.43
CA PRO A 62 6.34 -11.23 10.73
C PRO A 62 6.32 -9.71 10.58
N PRO A 63 5.78 -8.98 11.56
CA PRO A 63 5.78 -7.52 11.53
C PRO A 63 7.20 -6.97 11.34
N LEU A 64 7.32 -5.86 10.61
CA LEU A 64 8.60 -5.19 10.44
C LEU A 64 9.10 -4.63 11.77
N THR A 65 10.41 -4.73 11.98
CA THR A 65 11.03 -4.11 13.16
C THR A 65 11.14 -2.61 12.97
N PHE A 66 11.30 -1.88 14.05
CA PHE A 66 11.53 -0.44 14.03
C PHE A 66 12.72 -0.06 13.12
N TYR A 67 13.80 -0.84 13.21
CA TYR A 67 14.98 -0.64 12.37
C TYR A 67 14.66 -0.81 10.88
N GLN A 68 13.92 -1.84 10.53
CA GLN A 68 13.51 -2.10 9.14
C GLN A 68 12.63 -0.97 8.61
N ILE A 69 11.68 -0.49 9.40
CA ILE A 69 10.81 0.62 9.03
C ILE A 69 11.63 1.88 8.76
N LYS A 70 12.52 2.24 9.68
CA LYS A 70 13.37 3.43 9.52
C LYS A 70 14.26 3.33 8.29
N LYS A 71 14.84 2.16 8.06
CA LYS A 71 15.70 1.92 6.89
C LYS A 71 14.91 2.09 5.59
N THR A 72 13.71 1.55 5.54
CA THR A 72 12.87 1.62 4.34
C THR A 72 12.43 3.06 4.05
N ILE A 73 11.90 3.77 5.03
CA ILE A 73 11.42 5.14 4.81
C ILE A 73 12.55 6.12 4.51
N SER A 74 13.77 5.84 4.95
CA SER A 74 14.93 6.71 4.64
C SER A 74 15.23 6.76 3.14
N GLN A 75 14.79 5.79 2.36
CA GLN A 75 14.98 5.75 0.91
C GLN A 75 14.11 6.75 0.15
N PHE A 76 13.03 7.20 0.75
CA PHE A 76 12.02 8.01 0.04
C PHE A 76 12.41 9.49 -0.06
N ASP A 77 13.45 9.93 0.64
CA ASP A 77 13.92 11.32 0.65
C ASP A 77 12.78 12.30 0.92
N SER A 78 12.47 13.17 -0.04
CA SER A 78 11.37 14.13 0.07
C SER A 78 10.02 13.57 -0.38
N SER A 79 9.97 12.32 -0.86
CA SER A 79 8.73 11.71 -1.33
C SER A 79 7.79 11.40 -0.17
N GLN A 80 6.50 11.39 -0.44
CA GLN A 80 5.49 11.07 0.56
C GLN A 80 5.41 9.56 0.77
N TRP A 81 5.18 9.16 2.02
CA TRP A 81 4.99 7.76 2.37
C TRP A 81 3.88 7.62 3.42
N VAL A 82 3.30 6.44 3.48
CA VAL A 82 2.29 6.07 4.47
C VAL A 82 2.56 4.66 4.97
N LEU A 83 2.46 4.48 6.28
CA LEU A 83 2.59 3.18 6.95
C LEU A 83 1.20 2.69 7.33
N THR A 84 0.89 1.44 7.04
CA THR A 84 -0.37 0.81 7.41
C THR A 84 -0.14 -0.55 8.05
N THR A 85 -1.19 -1.10 8.63
CA THR A 85 -1.22 -2.51 9.07
C THR A 85 -2.14 -3.35 8.20
N LYS A 86 -2.64 -2.80 7.09
CA LYS A 86 -3.59 -3.46 6.20
C LYS A 86 -2.84 -4.20 5.10
N GLY A 87 -2.71 -5.52 5.25
CA GLY A 87 -1.94 -6.35 4.32
C GLY A 87 -2.64 -6.69 3.02
N ARG A 88 -3.96 -6.61 2.98
CA ARG A 88 -4.76 -6.98 1.80
C ARG A 88 -5.32 -5.75 1.10
N PHE A 89 -5.45 -5.82 -0.23
CA PHE A 89 -5.89 -4.68 -1.03
C PHE A 89 -7.29 -4.21 -0.68
N PHE A 90 -8.23 -5.13 -0.42
CA PHE A 90 -9.58 -4.72 -0.05
C PHE A 90 -9.60 -3.95 1.28
N GLU A 91 -8.70 -4.25 2.20
CA GLU A 91 -8.55 -3.50 3.45
C GLU A 91 -7.96 -2.12 3.20
N LYS A 92 -6.96 -2.03 2.30
CA LYS A 92 -6.35 -0.76 1.90
C LYS A 92 -7.38 0.13 1.21
N ALA A 93 -8.23 -0.45 0.36
CA ALA A 93 -9.28 0.28 -0.33
C ALA A 93 -10.33 0.84 0.63
N LYS A 94 -10.64 0.13 1.70
CA LYS A 94 -11.53 0.62 2.76
C LYS A 94 -10.89 1.76 3.55
N LEU A 95 -9.58 1.66 3.80
CA LEU A 95 -8.84 2.68 4.53
C LEU A 95 -8.71 3.96 3.71
N PHE A 96 -8.53 3.84 2.40
CA PHE A 96 -8.37 4.95 1.47
C PHE A 96 -9.42 4.87 0.36
N PRO A 97 -10.71 5.15 0.67
CA PRO A 97 -11.75 5.06 -0.34
C PRO A 97 -11.57 6.11 -1.44
N ASN A 98 -11.92 5.74 -2.67
CA ASN A 98 -11.79 6.57 -3.87
C ASN A 98 -10.34 6.89 -4.24
N SER A 99 -9.38 6.15 -3.72
CA SER A 99 -7.97 6.29 -4.08
C SER A 99 -7.64 5.52 -5.35
N ILE A 100 -6.49 5.85 -5.93
CA ILE A 100 -5.92 5.16 -7.08
C ILE A 100 -4.71 4.37 -6.58
N PHE A 101 -4.65 3.07 -6.92
CA PHE A 101 -3.52 2.22 -6.56
C PHE A 101 -2.64 1.98 -7.76
N VAL A 102 -1.34 2.16 -7.57
CA VAL A 102 -0.31 1.77 -8.54
C VAL A 102 0.17 0.40 -8.11
N ILE A 103 0.04 -0.60 -8.98
CA ILE A 103 0.44 -1.97 -8.65
C ILE A 103 1.33 -2.54 -9.74
N GLY A 104 2.33 -3.33 -9.34
CA GLY A 104 3.17 -4.08 -10.26
C GLY A 104 2.49 -5.37 -10.69
N PHE A 105 3.07 -6.00 -11.70
CA PHE A 105 2.55 -7.24 -12.28
C PHE A 105 2.48 -8.37 -11.25
N ASP A 106 3.51 -8.54 -10.43
CA ASP A 106 3.52 -9.59 -9.41
C ASP A 106 2.42 -9.40 -8.37
N THR A 107 2.17 -8.16 -7.99
CA THR A 107 1.10 -7.83 -7.05
C THR A 107 -0.26 -8.15 -7.66
N LEU A 108 -0.47 -7.81 -8.93
CA LEU A 108 -1.70 -8.13 -9.64
C LEU A 108 -1.93 -9.65 -9.69
N ASN A 109 -0.88 -10.42 -10.00
CA ASN A 109 -0.95 -11.88 -10.02
C ASN A 109 -1.37 -12.44 -8.66
N ARG A 110 -0.83 -11.90 -7.56
CA ARG A 110 -1.21 -12.33 -6.21
C ARG A 110 -2.67 -11.99 -5.88
N MET A 111 -3.15 -10.85 -6.33
CA MET A 111 -4.56 -10.47 -6.14
C MET A 111 -5.51 -11.44 -6.83
N LEU A 112 -5.09 -12.05 -7.92
CA LEU A 112 -5.87 -12.99 -8.71
C LEU A 112 -5.63 -14.45 -8.33
N ASP A 113 -4.81 -14.72 -7.33
CA ASP A 113 -4.46 -16.07 -6.90
C ASP A 113 -5.32 -16.48 -5.71
N GLU A 114 -6.12 -17.52 -5.92
CA GLU A 114 -7.07 -18.05 -4.94
C GLU A 114 -6.42 -18.45 -3.61
N LYS A 115 -5.13 -18.82 -3.61
CA LYS A 115 -4.43 -19.29 -2.40
C LYS A 115 -4.34 -18.23 -1.31
N TYR A 116 -4.46 -16.95 -1.65
CA TYR A 116 -4.42 -15.85 -0.68
C TYR A 116 -5.80 -15.54 -0.09
N TYR A 117 -6.80 -16.34 -0.41
CA TYR A 117 -8.18 -16.19 0.06
C TYR A 117 -8.67 -17.49 0.69
N ALA A 118 -9.74 -17.43 1.46
CA ALA A 118 -10.33 -18.62 2.06
C ALA A 118 -10.90 -19.58 1.01
N SER A 119 -11.41 -19.02 -0.10
CA SER A 119 -11.99 -19.80 -1.20
C SER A 119 -12.05 -18.93 -2.45
N LYS A 120 -12.36 -19.53 -3.60
CA LYS A 120 -12.61 -18.79 -4.85
C LYS A 120 -13.77 -17.81 -4.68
N LYS A 121 -14.82 -18.21 -3.99
CA LYS A 121 -15.96 -17.34 -3.70
C LYS A 121 -15.52 -16.14 -2.86
N ASP A 122 -14.71 -16.36 -1.83
CA ASP A 122 -14.16 -15.31 -0.99
C ASP A 122 -13.32 -14.34 -1.82
N MET A 123 -12.46 -14.85 -2.70
CA MET A 123 -11.65 -14.02 -3.60
C MET A 123 -12.52 -13.12 -4.47
N LEU A 124 -13.55 -13.68 -5.10
CA LEU A 124 -14.44 -12.92 -5.98
C LEU A 124 -15.20 -11.83 -5.22
N GLU A 125 -15.67 -12.13 -4.02
CA GLU A 125 -16.36 -11.16 -3.17
C GLU A 125 -15.43 -10.01 -2.75
N LYS A 126 -14.19 -10.33 -2.35
CA LYS A 126 -13.19 -9.34 -1.94
C LYS A 126 -12.75 -8.46 -3.10
N LEU A 127 -12.54 -9.04 -4.28
CA LEU A 127 -12.20 -8.28 -5.48
C LEU A 127 -13.32 -7.35 -5.89
N ASP A 128 -14.57 -7.79 -5.79
CA ASP A 128 -15.73 -6.96 -6.10
C ASP A 128 -15.79 -5.74 -5.19
N VAL A 129 -15.61 -5.93 -3.88
CA VAL A 129 -15.55 -4.83 -2.91
C VAL A 129 -14.40 -3.88 -3.24
N PHE A 130 -13.22 -4.42 -3.53
CA PHE A 130 -12.03 -3.62 -3.89
C PHE A 130 -12.31 -2.74 -5.10
N LEU A 131 -12.84 -3.33 -6.18
CA LEU A 131 -13.13 -2.60 -7.41
C LEU A 131 -14.21 -1.54 -7.23
N SER A 132 -15.13 -1.74 -6.28
CA SER A 132 -16.16 -0.75 -5.99
C SER A 132 -15.64 0.48 -5.21
N LEU A 133 -14.47 0.37 -4.56
CA LEU A 133 -13.90 1.39 -3.70
C LEU A 133 -12.81 2.22 -4.36
N ILE A 134 -12.30 1.80 -5.52
CA ILE A 134 -11.21 2.47 -6.23
C ILE A 134 -11.67 2.96 -7.60
N HIS A 135 -10.91 3.90 -8.14
CA HIS A 135 -11.02 4.32 -9.54
C HIS A 135 -10.01 3.56 -10.38
N ILE A 136 -10.46 3.02 -11.48
CA ILE A 136 -9.61 2.29 -12.42
C ILE A 136 -9.43 3.12 -13.69
#